data_593672494141234d452c41f984246642
#
_entry.id   593672494141234d452c41f984246642
#
_cell.length_a   1.000
_cell.length_b   1.000
_cell.length_c   1.000
_cell.angle_alpha   90.00
_cell.angle_beta   90.00
_cell.angle_gamma   90.00
#
_symmetry.space_group_name_H-M   'P 1'
#
loop_
_entity.id
_entity.type
_entity.pdbx_description
1 polymer ?
#
loop_
_entity_poly.entity_id
_entity_poly.type
_entity_poly.pdbx_seq_one_letter_code
_entity_poly.pdbx_strand_id
1 'polypeptide(L)'
;MSGFVLDFSPYQLVVLDYNGDSWPEETNRRFLEYVQNGGGVVIYHAADNAFSKWPEFNRICALGGWEGRNENSGPYVYWKDGKLVKDSSAGPGGSHGRQHEYVLNGRDKVHPVVKGLPLKWRHAKDELYDRMRGPGNIRDILYTAYSDKETNGSGREEPLVFTVDYGNARIFHTMLGHAGAT
;
A
#
# COMPACT_ATOMS: atom_id res chain seq x y z
N MET A 1 1.93 -24.26 -8.86
CA MET A 1 1.85 -23.99 -10.31
C MET A 1 3.27 -23.97 -10.89
N SER A 2 3.73 -25.11 -11.38
CA SER A 2 5.03 -25.22 -12.03
C SER A 2 4.86 -24.78 -13.49
N GLY A 3 5.50 -23.70 -13.90
CA GLY A 3 5.71 -23.40 -15.30
C GLY A 3 5.25 -22.05 -15.84
N PHE A 4 4.52 -21.24 -15.09
CA PHE A 4 4.10 -19.93 -15.59
C PHE A 4 5.13 -18.87 -15.18
N VAL A 5 5.88 -18.36 -16.14
CA VAL A 5 6.85 -17.29 -15.93
C VAL A 5 6.35 -16.03 -16.64
N LEU A 6 6.13 -14.98 -15.86
CA LEU A 6 5.73 -13.67 -16.38
C LEU A 6 6.95 -12.94 -16.96
N ASP A 7 6.74 -12.31 -18.11
CA ASP A 7 7.66 -11.32 -18.67
C ASP A 7 7.07 -9.92 -18.49
N PHE A 8 7.74 -9.09 -17.73
CA PHE A 8 7.33 -7.72 -17.44
C PHE A 8 7.96 -6.70 -18.40
N SER A 9 8.96 -7.11 -19.19
CA SER A 9 9.77 -6.21 -20.02
C SER A 9 8.97 -5.42 -21.08
N PRO A 10 7.85 -5.92 -21.65
CA PRO A 10 7.07 -5.16 -22.63
C PRO A 10 6.22 -4.03 -22.02
N TYR A 11 6.08 -3.97 -20.69
CA TYR A 11 5.12 -3.10 -20.04
C TYR A 11 5.78 -1.87 -19.41
N GLN A 12 5.16 -0.71 -19.55
CA GLN A 12 5.55 0.52 -18.86
C GLN A 12 4.95 0.63 -17.46
N LEU A 13 3.87 -0.13 -17.22
CA LEU A 13 3.15 -0.17 -15.96
C LEU A 13 2.65 -1.59 -15.70
N VAL A 14 2.89 -2.06 -14.49
CA VAL A 14 2.32 -3.29 -13.94
C VAL A 14 1.38 -2.95 -12.81
N VAL A 15 0.13 -3.36 -12.92
CA VAL A 15 -0.86 -3.21 -11.85
C VAL A 15 -0.99 -4.55 -11.13
N LEU A 16 -0.68 -4.56 -9.86
CA LEU A 16 -0.86 -5.71 -8.99
C LEU A 16 -2.22 -5.62 -8.32
N ASP A 17 -3.15 -6.40 -8.81
CA ASP A 17 -4.43 -6.74 -8.19
C ASP A 17 -4.39 -8.24 -7.88
N TYR A 18 -3.52 -8.60 -6.94
CA TYR A 18 -3.17 -9.98 -6.66
C TYR A 18 -2.89 -10.20 -5.17
N ASN A 19 -3.66 -11.08 -4.58
CA ASN A 19 -3.42 -11.58 -3.22
C ASN A 19 -3.59 -13.10 -3.22
N GLY A 20 -2.54 -13.81 -3.59
CA GLY A 20 -2.57 -15.26 -3.78
C GLY A 20 -1.23 -15.93 -3.45
N ASP A 21 -1.04 -17.13 -3.99
CA ASP A 21 0.16 -17.93 -3.77
C ASP A 21 1.45 -17.22 -4.22
N SER A 22 2.56 -17.63 -3.63
CA SER A 22 3.89 -17.14 -4.05
C SER A 22 4.15 -17.43 -5.52
N TRP A 23 4.72 -16.46 -6.21
CA TRP A 23 5.16 -16.65 -7.59
C TRP A 23 6.38 -17.57 -7.65
N PRO A 24 6.62 -18.24 -8.78
CA PRO A 24 7.87 -18.91 -9.07
C PRO A 24 9.06 -17.95 -8.92
N GLU A 25 10.19 -18.47 -8.45
CA GLU A 25 11.40 -17.67 -8.23
C GLU A 25 11.83 -16.86 -9.48
N GLU A 26 11.72 -17.46 -10.66
CA GLU A 26 12.03 -16.78 -11.92
C GLU A 26 11.09 -15.59 -12.19
N THR A 27 9.81 -15.69 -11.85
CA THR A 27 8.88 -14.57 -11.96
C THR A 27 9.25 -13.46 -10.96
N ASN A 28 9.61 -13.80 -9.72
CA ASN A 28 10.09 -12.85 -8.73
C ASN A 28 11.35 -12.12 -9.20
N ARG A 29 12.31 -12.86 -9.79
CA ARG A 29 13.54 -12.28 -10.32
C ARG A 29 13.25 -11.27 -11.44
N ARG A 30 12.41 -11.64 -12.41
CA ARG A 30 12.02 -10.75 -13.53
C ARG A 30 11.26 -9.51 -13.06
N PHE A 31 10.37 -9.67 -12.09
CA PHE A 31 9.66 -8.54 -11.52
C PHE A 31 10.64 -7.58 -10.82
N LEU A 32 11.57 -8.10 -10.04
CA LEU A 32 12.58 -7.30 -9.36
C LEU A 32 13.48 -6.56 -10.36
N GLU A 33 13.92 -7.21 -11.42
CA GLU A 33 14.68 -6.58 -12.52
C GLU A 33 13.89 -5.45 -13.18
N TYR A 34 12.62 -5.70 -13.49
CA TYR A 34 11.72 -4.70 -14.06
C TYR A 34 11.61 -3.46 -13.15
N VAL A 35 11.40 -3.67 -11.86
CA VAL A 35 11.30 -2.59 -10.87
C VAL A 35 12.64 -1.84 -10.75
N GLN A 36 13.75 -2.54 -10.63
CA GLN A 36 15.09 -1.94 -10.51
C GLN A 36 15.47 -1.10 -11.74
N ASN A 37 15.00 -1.49 -12.92
CA ASN A 37 15.20 -0.76 -14.17
C ASN A 37 14.24 0.43 -14.37
N GLY A 38 13.48 0.82 -13.33
CA GLY A 38 12.62 2.00 -13.37
C GLY A 38 11.20 1.75 -13.84
N GLY A 39 10.75 0.50 -13.84
CA GLY A 39 9.38 0.12 -14.17
C GLY A 39 8.34 0.80 -13.29
N GLY A 40 7.16 1.02 -13.83
CA GLY A 40 6.00 1.55 -13.10
C GLY A 40 5.23 0.42 -12.42
N VAL A 41 4.88 0.60 -11.15
CA VAL A 41 4.09 -0.39 -10.40
C VAL A 41 2.94 0.30 -9.68
N VAL A 42 1.76 -0.29 -9.79
CA VAL A 42 0.61 0.03 -8.94
C VAL A 42 0.36 -1.16 -8.02
N ILE A 43 0.35 -0.91 -6.73
CA ILE A 43 -0.09 -1.87 -5.71
C ILE A 43 -1.50 -1.48 -5.33
N TYR A 44 -2.44 -2.37 -5.65
CA TYR A 44 -3.86 -2.08 -5.52
C TYR A 44 -4.47 -2.92 -4.40
N HIS A 45 -4.99 -2.22 -3.40
CA HIS A 45 -5.73 -2.78 -2.26
C HIS A 45 -5.06 -4.03 -1.68
N ALA A 46 -5.73 -5.18 -1.71
CA ALA A 46 -5.27 -6.43 -1.09
C ALA A 46 -3.94 -6.97 -1.65
N ALA A 47 -3.39 -6.40 -2.73
CA ALA A 47 -2.06 -6.77 -3.21
C ALA A 47 -0.95 -6.43 -2.19
N ASP A 48 -1.21 -5.55 -1.24
CA ASP A 48 -0.29 -5.24 -0.14
C ASP A 48 -0.17 -6.37 0.90
N ASN A 49 -1.06 -7.35 0.86
CA ASN A 49 -1.01 -8.55 1.72
C ASN A 49 -0.21 -9.68 1.08
N ALA A 50 0.01 -9.63 -0.24
CA ALA A 50 0.73 -10.67 -0.95
C ALA A 50 2.20 -10.77 -0.49
N PHE A 51 2.78 -11.95 -0.67
CA PHE A 51 4.21 -12.21 -0.56
C PHE A 51 4.86 -11.76 0.76
N SER A 52 4.20 -11.90 1.89
CA SER A 52 4.68 -11.47 3.22
C SER A 52 6.10 -11.96 3.55
N LYS A 53 6.50 -13.10 2.98
CA LYS A 53 7.83 -13.73 3.17
C LYS A 53 8.88 -13.26 2.15
N TRP A 54 8.54 -12.37 1.24
CA TRP A 54 9.48 -11.85 0.24
C TRP A 54 9.95 -10.44 0.62
N PRO A 55 11.18 -10.29 1.18
CA PRO A 55 11.65 -9.03 1.75
C PRO A 55 11.71 -7.88 0.73
N GLU A 56 12.10 -8.17 -0.53
CA GLU A 56 12.17 -7.16 -1.58
C GLU A 56 10.79 -6.62 -1.92
N PHE A 57 9.79 -7.50 -2.04
CA PHE A 57 8.41 -7.07 -2.26
C PHE A 57 7.89 -6.22 -1.10
N ASN A 58 8.22 -6.58 0.14
CA ASN A 58 7.82 -5.80 1.31
C ASN A 58 8.40 -4.38 1.29
N ARG A 59 9.60 -4.19 0.72
CA ARG A 59 10.17 -2.85 0.50
C ARG A 59 9.50 -2.11 -0.65
N ILE A 60 9.18 -2.81 -1.74
CA ILE A 60 8.47 -2.26 -2.91
C ILE A 60 7.04 -1.85 -2.51
N CYS A 61 6.38 -2.67 -1.72
CA CYS A 61 5.05 -2.41 -1.20
C CYS A 61 5.04 -1.27 -0.16
N ALA A 62 6.11 -1.09 0.58
CA ALA A 62 6.33 -0.22 1.73
C ALA A 62 5.53 -0.60 2.96
N LEU A 63 4.22 -0.69 2.88
CA LEU A 63 3.31 -1.08 3.95
C LEU A 63 2.48 -2.28 3.52
N GLY A 64 2.21 -3.16 4.46
CA GLY A 64 1.31 -4.26 4.26
C GLY A 64 0.72 -4.75 5.59
N GLY A 65 -0.24 -5.65 5.51
CA GLY A 65 -0.94 -6.16 6.68
C GLY A 65 -1.03 -7.67 6.72
N TRP A 66 -1.64 -8.19 7.74
CA TRP A 66 -1.98 -9.60 7.94
C TRP A 66 -0.80 -10.57 7.77
N GLU A 67 -1.03 -11.81 7.39
CA GLU A 67 -0.02 -12.82 7.06
C GLU A 67 1.12 -12.96 8.11
N GLY A 68 0.79 -12.76 9.40
CA GLY A 68 1.76 -12.83 10.50
C GLY A 68 2.68 -11.61 10.64
N ARG A 69 2.40 -10.51 9.97
CA ARG A 69 3.16 -9.27 10.13
C ARG A 69 3.03 -8.72 11.55
N ASN A 70 4.16 -8.27 12.09
CA ASN A 70 4.29 -7.75 13.44
C ASN A 70 5.44 -6.73 13.49
N GLU A 71 5.94 -6.38 14.68
CA GLU A 71 7.04 -5.42 14.86
C GLU A 71 8.31 -5.74 14.06
N ASN A 72 8.57 -7.03 13.77
CA ASN A 72 9.71 -7.47 12.95
C ASN A 72 9.52 -7.15 11.45
N SER A 73 8.29 -6.87 11.03
CA SER A 73 7.97 -6.49 9.64
C SER A 73 8.17 -5.01 9.36
N GLY A 74 8.58 -4.23 10.36
CA GLY A 74 8.76 -2.79 10.29
C GLY A 74 7.78 -2.02 11.19
N PRO A 75 7.93 -0.70 11.28
CA PRO A 75 7.07 0.15 12.10
C PRO A 75 5.64 0.24 11.55
N TYR A 76 4.68 0.57 12.40
CA TYR A 76 3.45 1.20 11.95
C TYR A 76 3.74 2.57 11.37
N VAL A 77 2.99 2.95 10.35
CA VAL A 77 3.13 4.28 9.76
C VAL A 77 1.77 4.96 9.73
N TYR A 78 1.70 6.16 10.28
CA TYR A 78 0.48 6.96 10.30
C TYR A 78 0.79 8.46 10.25
N TRP A 79 -0.20 9.26 9.90
CA TRP A 79 -0.08 10.71 9.84
C TRP A 79 -0.48 11.35 11.16
N LYS A 80 0.35 12.24 11.69
CA LYS A 80 0.06 12.99 12.91
C LYS A 80 0.77 14.34 12.91
N ASP A 81 0.06 15.39 13.27
CA ASP A 81 0.61 16.75 13.44
C ASP A 81 1.40 17.24 12.20
N GLY A 82 0.83 16.98 11.01
CA GLY A 82 1.43 17.43 9.74
C GLY A 82 2.60 16.58 9.23
N LYS A 83 2.90 15.44 9.82
CA LYS A 83 4.02 14.57 9.46
C LYS A 83 3.71 13.08 9.55
N LEU A 84 4.53 12.30 8.87
CA LEU A 84 4.55 10.86 8.99
C LEU A 84 5.22 10.44 10.30
N VAL A 85 4.56 9.57 11.05
CA VAL A 85 5.08 8.96 12.27
C VAL A 85 5.38 7.50 11.98
N LYS A 86 6.57 7.06 12.37
CA LYS A 86 6.96 5.65 12.40
C LYS A 86 6.95 5.17 13.86
N ASP A 87 6.14 4.16 14.15
CA ASP A 87 5.90 3.63 15.50
C ASP A 87 6.31 2.15 15.54
N SER A 88 7.41 1.86 16.23
CA SER A 88 7.97 0.51 16.36
C SER A 88 7.38 -0.31 17.52
N SER A 89 6.28 0.14 18.12
CA SER A 89 5.60 -0.63 19.17
C SER A 89 5.22 -2.03 18.68
N ALA A 90 5.21 -3.00 19.61
CA ALA A 90 4.82 -4.36 19.31
C ALA A 90 3.33 -4.45 18.92
N GLY A 91 3.00 -5.43 18.08
CA GLY A 91 1.64 -5.74 17.69
C GLY A 91 1.49 -6.23 16.26
N PRO A 92 0.32 -6.80 15.93
CA PRO A 92 0.06 -7.31 14.59
C PRO A 92 0.02 -6.19 13.54
N GLY A 93 0.37 -6.52 12.31
CA GLY A 93 0.20 -5.64 11.16
C GLY A 93 -1.11 -5.92 10.45
N GLY A 94 -1.78 -4.84 10.05
CA GLY A 94 -3.01 -4.89 9.28
C GLY A 94 -4.27 -5.08 10.11
N SER A 95 -5.20 -4.19 9.88
CA SER A 95 -6.57 -4.25 10.38
C SER A 95 -7.44 -3.36 9.49
N HIS A 96 -8.72 -3.52 9.61
CA HIS A 96 -9.74 -2.58 9.13
C HIS A 96 -10.94 -2.65 10.07
N GLY A 97 -11.68 -1.59 10.15
CA GLY A 97 -12.94 -1.59 10.87
C GLY A 97 -14.09 -2.15 10.03
N ARG A 98 -15.32 -1.85 10.43
CA ARG A 98 -16.49 -2.12 9.60
C ARG A 98 -16.42 -1.26 8.33
N GLN A 99 -16.79 -1.80 7.19
CA GLN A 99 -16.95 -1.03 5.96
C GLN A 99 -17.91 0.14 6.16
N HIS A 100 -17.46 1.34 5.83
CA HIS A 100 -18.22 2.58 5.94
C HIS A 100 -17.73 3.61 4.93
N GLU A 101 -18.47 4.69 4.77
CA GLU A 101 -17.99 5.86 4.04
C GLU A 101 -17.03 6.66 4.93
N TYR A 102 -15.91 7.11 4.36
CA TYR A 102 -14.94 7.94 5.08
C TYR A 102 -14.44 9.09 4.21
N VAL A 103 -13.80 10.04 4.84
CA VAL A 103 -13.29 11.22 4.15
C VAL A 103 -11.81 11.06 3.89
N LEU A 104 -11.43 11.13 2.61
CA LEU A 104 -10.04 11.23 2.17
C LEU A 104 -9.57 12.67 2.26
N ASN A 105 -8.42 12.87 2.91
CA ASN A 105 -7.76 14.15 3.09
C ASN A 105 -6.48 14.20 2.25
N GLY A 106 -6.42 15.06 1.24
CA GLY A 106 -5.26 15.27 0.39
C GLY A 106 -4.11 15.92 1.16
N ARG A 107 -2.91 15.39 0.98
CA ARG A 107 -1.67 15.86 1.62
C ARG A 107 -0.73 16.55 0.65
N ASP A 108 -0.87 16.25 -0.63
CA ASP A 108 -0.15 16.88 -1.72
C ASP A 108 -1.13 17.47 -2.74
N LYS A 109 -0.85 18.67 -3.24
CA LYS A 109 -1.68 19.37 -4.24
C LYS A 109 -1.09 19.37 -5.63
N VAL A 110 0.21 19.11 -5.70
CA VAL A 110 0.99 19.32 -6.94
C VAL A 110 1.51 18.03 -7.55
N HIS A 111 1.47 16.93 -6.80
CA HIS A 111 1.92 15.65 -7.30
C HIS A 111 1.13 15.22 -8.55
N PRO A 112 1.78 14.76 -9.62
CA PRO A 112 1.12 14.44 -10.90
C PRO A 112 -0.08 13.48 -10.77
N VAL A 113 0.02 12.49 -9.88
CA VAL A 113 -1.02 11.46 -9.67
C VAL A 113 -2.32 12.06 -9.13
N VAL A 114 -2.24 13.13 -8.35
CA VAL A 114 -3.42 13.76 -7.71
C VAL A 114 -3.85 15.05 -8.41
N LYS A 115 -3.18 15.43 -9.50
CA LYS A 115 -3.50 16.65 -10.25
C LYS A 115 -4.95 16.61 -10.74
N GLY A 116 -5.72 17.61 -10.33
CA GLY A 116 -7.15 17.72 -10.68
C GLY A 116 -8.09 16.98 -9.74
N LEU A 117 -7.58 16.23 -8.77
CA LEU A 117 -8.40 15.62 -7.74
C LEU A 117 -8.68 16.62 -6.60
N PRO A 118 -9.86 16.52 -5.95
CA PRO A 118 -10.17 17.37 -4.81
C PRO A 118 -9.29 17.04 -3.62
N LEU A 119 -8.93 18.05 -2.81
CA LEU A 119 -8.16 17.84 -1.57
C LEU A 119 -8.94 17.09 -0.51
N LYS A 120 -10.24 17.03 -0.64
CA LYS A 120 -11.11 16.35 0.31
C LYS A 120 -12.32 15.82 -0.43
N TRP A 121 -12.57 14.52 -0.31
CA TRP A 121 -13.83 13.93 -0.80
C TRP A 121 -14.28 12.79 0.11
N ARG A 122 -15.58 12.51 0.07
CA ARG A 122 -16.14 11.34 0.71
C ARG A 122 -15.93 10.13 -0.20
N HIS A 123 -15.17 9.17 0.29
CA HIS A 123 -15.03 7.87 -0.34
C HIS A 123 -16.27 7.03 -0.06
N ALA A 124 -16.66 6.22 -1.03
CA ALA A 124 -17.78 5.29 -0.90
C ALA A 124 -17.53 4.28 0.23
N LYS A 125 -18.56 3.51 0.57
CA LYS A 125 -18.47 2.46 1.58
C LYS A 125 -17.41 1.43 1.21
N ASP A 126 -16.32 1.39 1.96
CA ASP A 126 -15.14 0.56 1.69
C ASP A 126 -14.47 0.13 2.99
N GLU A 127 -13.47 -0.74 2.90
CA GLU A 127 -12.55 -1.05 3.99
C GLU A 127 -11.51 0.07 4.12
N LEU A 128 -11.40 0.64 5.30
CA LEU A 128 -10.31 1.54 5.63
C LEU A 128 -9.21 0.72 6.30
N TYR A 129 -8.15 0.40 5.53
CA TYR A 129 -6.99 -0.31 6.08
C TYR A 129 -6.26 0.55 7.09
N ASP A 130 -5.97 -0.04 8.23
CA ASP A 130 -5.24 0.62 9.31
C ASP A 130 -4.17 -0.29 9.95
N ARG A 131 -3.35 0.28 10.81
CA ARG A 131 -2.27 -0.44 11.51
C ARG A 131 -1.32 -1.16 10.54
N MET A 132 -1.18 -0.64 9.33
CA MET A 132 -0.28 -1.21 8.33
C MET A 132 1.17 -1.03 8.76
N ARG A 133 1.99 -2.03 8.48
CA ARG A 133 3.41 -2.08 8.87
C ARG A 133 4.27 -2.39 7.66
N GLY A 134 5.50 -1.92 7.67
CA GLY A 134 6.42 -2.33 6.62
C GLY A 134 7.76 -1.61 6.66
N PRO A 135 8.73 -2.20 5.96
CA PRO A 135 10.12 -1.72 5.97
C PRO A 135 10.38 -0.66 4.91
N GLY A 136 9.42 -0.39 4.02
CA GLY A 136 9.65 0.47 2.86
C GLY A 136 9.68 1.95 3.19
N ASN A 137 10.18 2.72 2.24
CA ASN A 137 10.24 4.18 2.33
C ASN A 137 9.09 4.78 1.54
N ILE A 138 8.15 5.40 2.24
CA ILE A 138 7.13 6.23 1.62
C ILE A 138 7.80 7.52 1.17
N ARG A 139 7.64 7.86 -0.12
CA ARG A 139 8.16 9.10 -0.69
C ARG A 139 7.19 10.26 -0.46
N ASP A 140 5.97 10.11 -0.95
CA ASP A 140 4.94 11.15 -0.88
C ASP A 140 3.63 10.55 -0.37
N ILE A 141 3.03 11.17 0.65
CA ILE A 141 1.67 10.86 1.07
C ILE A 141 0.71 11.72 0.24
N LEU A 142 -0.16 11.06 -0.49
CA LEU A 142 -1.13 11.72 -1.36
C LEU A 142 -2.46 11.93 -0.65
N TYR A 143 -2.98 10.85 -0.02
CA TYR A 143 -4.20 10.93 0.77
C TYR A 143 -4.10 10.09 2.04
N THR A 144 -4.78 10.60 3.07
CA THR A 144 -5.00 9.90 4.34
C THR A 144 -6.47 9.87 4.69
N ALA A 145 -6.88 8.99 5.61
CA ALA A 145 -8.19 9.06 6.25
C ALA A 145 -8.08 8.69 7.73
N TYR A 146 -8.99 9.25 8.52
CA TYR A 146 -9.08 8.94 9.95
C TYR A 146 -9.82 7.61 10.14
N SER A 147 -9.14 6.63 10.72
CA SER A 147 -9.70 5.34 11.06
C SER A 147 -10.39 5.43 12.42
N ASP A 148 -11.72 5.58 12.39
CA ASP A 148 -12.50 5.89 13.57
C ASP A 148 -12.69 4.68 14.50
N LYS A 149 -12.48 4.89 15.80
CA LYS A 149 -12.70 3.88 16.83
C LYS A 149 -14.16 3.42 16.91
N GLU A 150 -15.12 4.26 16.55
CA GLU A 150 -16.54 3.89 16.50
C GLU A 150 -16.85 2.83 15.45
N THR A 151 -15.99 2.72 14.42
CA THR A 151 -16.05 1.68 13.41
C THR A 151 -15.07 0.53 13.65
N ASN A 152 -14.49 0.42 14.84
CA ASN A 152 -13.41 -0.49 15.24
C ASN A 152 -12.05 -0.14 14.61
N GLY A 153 -11.87 1.10 14.21
CA GLY A 153 -10.63 1.60 13.63
C GLY A 153 -9.53 1.86 14.67
N SER A 154 -8.38 2.26 14.16
CA SER A 154 -7.17 2.51 14.97
C SER A 154 -7.23 3.77 15.84
N GLY A 155 -8.09 4.73 15.50
CA GLY A 155 -8.09 6.09 16.09
C GLY A 155 -6.92 6.95 15.56
N ARG A 156 -6.38 6.63 14.41
CA ARG A 156 -5.25 7.32 13.76
C ARG A 156 -5.63 7.80 12.38
N GLU A 157 -4.90 8.76 11.86
CA GLU A 157 -4.97 9.19 10.46
C GLU A 157 -4.04 8.29 9.64
N GLU A 158 -4.60 7.37 8.88
CA GLU A 158 -3.85 6.33 8.16
C GLU A 158 -3.52 6.78 6.73
N PRO A 159 -2.32 6.48 6.20
CA PRO A 159 -1.97 6.72 4.81
C PRO A 159 -2.65 5.69 3.92
N LEU A 160 -3.52 6.11 3.02
CA LEU A 160 -4.26 5.22 2.13
C LEU A 160 -3.82 5.29 0.68
N VAL A 161 -3.20 6.40 0.28
CA VAL A 161 -2.68 6.59 -1.08
C VAL A 161 -1.33 7.29 -0.98
N PHE A 162 -0.29 6.65 -1.53
CA PHE A 162 1.08 7.17 -1.43
C PHE A 162 1.98 6.64 -2.56
N THR A 163 3.16 7.25 -2.69
CA THR A 163 4.24 6.75 -3.54
C THR A 163 5.36 6.16 -2.70
N VAL A 164 6.10 5.24 -3.28
CA VAL A 164 7.18 4.52 -2.59
C VAL A 164 8.52 4.85 -3.23
N ASP A 165 9.52 5.06 -2.38
CA ASP A 165 10.91 5.24 -2.80
C ASP A 165 11.64 3.91 -2.80
N TYR A 166 11.87 3.37 -4.01
CA TYR A 166 12.62 2.14 -4.23
C TYR A 166 13.42 2.22 -5.53
N GLY A 167 14.70 2.55 -5.41
CA GLY A 167 15.60 2.72 -6.56
C GLY A 167 15.08 3.73 -7.58
N ASN A 168 15.05 3.34 -8.84
CA ASN A 168 14.57 4.17 -9.94
C ASN A 168 13.08 3.92 -10.28
N ALA A 169 12.41 3.05 -9.54
CA ALA A 169 11.02 2.66 -9.81
C ALA A 169 10.02 3.79 -9.55
N ARG A 170 8.91 3.74 -10.26
CA ARG A 170 7.75 4.61 -10.06
C ARG A 170 6.64 3.77 -9.44
N ILE A 171 6.55 3.80 -8.12
CA ILE A 171 5.63 2.94 -7.38
C ILE A 171 4.53 3.79 -6.77
N PHE A 172 3.30 3.43 -7.10
CA PHE A 172 2.08 3.98 -6.53
C PHE A 172 1.36 2.88 -5.75
N HIS A 173 0.94 3.21 -4.53
CA HIS A 173 0.20 2.30 -3.68
C HIS A 173 -1.13 2.94 -3.29
N THR A 174 -2.21 2.21 -3.45
CA THR A 174 -3.55 2.58 -2.99
C THR A 174 -4.18 1.44 -2.22
N MET A 175 -4.62 1.73 -1.01
CA MET A 175 -5.34 0.80 -0.14
C MET A 175 -6.86 0.85 -0.34
N LEU A 176 -7.33 1.66 -1.31
CA LEU A 176 -8.73 1.79 -1.66
C LEU A 176 -9.15 0.67 -2.61
N GLY A 177 -10.43 0.25 -2.56
CA GLY A 177 -11.02 -0.57 -3.63
C GLY A 177 -11.36 -2.01 -3.28
N HIS A 178 -11.75 -2.29 -2.03
CA HIS A 178 -12.21 -3.62 -1.64
C HIS A 178 -13.55 -3.98 -2.29
N ALA A 179 -14.48 -3.06 -2.33
CA ALA A 179 -15.83 -3.32 -2.84
C ALA A 179 -16.04 -2.72 -4.23
N GLY A 180 -16.37 -3.58 -5.22
CA GLY A 180 -16.70 -3.16 -6.58
C GLY A 180 -18.12 -2.63 -6.76
N ALA A 181 -18.83 -2.32 -5.69
CA ALA A 181 -20.25 -1.92 -5.71
C ALA A 181 -20.44 -0.46 -5.33
N THR A 182 -19.71 0.41 -5.98
CA THR A 182 -19.89 1.85 -5.73
C THR A 182 -19.86 2.62 -7.04
#